data_2e52f8256de535219563e8fc7e05988f
#
_entry.id   2e52f8256de535219563e8fc7e05988f
#
_cell.length_a   1.000
_cell.length_b   1.000
_cell.length_c   1.000
_cell.angle_alpha   90.00
_cell.angle_beta   90.00
_cell.angle_gamma   90.00
#
_symmetry.space_group_name_H-M   'P 1'
#
loop_
_entity.id
_entity.type
_entity.pdbx_description
1 polymer ?
#
loop_
_entity_poly.entity_id
_entity_poly.type
_entity_poly.pdbx_seq_one_letter_code
_entity_poly.pdbx_strand_id
1 'polypeptide(L)'
;LLKTILKTNQASTFSKEHNFNVISNHLDFVKNVPVQDYDSLQPYIQQQEMSGDHALTCNAPAIYAQTSGTTGSAKQIPILSDSIKQLKKSQSLAAYMNYQCSPKAFSGMLLAIVSPAIEGYTDAGTPYGSVSGLLVKNMPKIAKAKYVLPAEIFEINDFETKYYLI
;
A
#
# COMPACT_ATOMS: atom_id res chain seq x y z
N LEU A 1 -6.03 -0.25 -19.36
CA LEU A 1 -5.78 -0.64 -17.97
C LEU A 1 -6.26 -2.07 -17.68
N LEU A 2 -7.58 -2.40 -17.83
CA LEU A 2 -8.12 -3.74 -17.54
C LEU A 2 -7.33 -4.86 -18.23
N LYS A 3 -7.18 -4.79 -19.55
CA LYS A 3 -6.41 -5.79 -20.33
C LYS A 3 -4.96 -5.97 -19.84
N THR A 4 -4.32 -4.89 -19.40
CA THR A 4 -2.96 -4.97 -18.86
C THR A 4 -2.95 -5.74 -17.53
N ILE A 5 -3.89 -5.43 -16.62
CA ILE A 5 -4.01 -6.11 -15.32
C ILE A 5 -4.27 -7.61 -15.52
N LEU A 6 -5.24 -7.97 -16.37
CA LEU A 6 -5.56 -9.36 -16.68
C LEU A 6 -4.35 -10.12 -17.23
N LYS A 7 -3.67 -9.55 -18.23
CA LYS A 7 -2.49 -10.16 -18.83
C LYS A 7 -1.34 -10.34 -17.85
N THR A 8 -1.06 -9.31 -17.04
CA THR A 8 0.05 -9.35 -16.07
C THR A 8 -0.18 -10.43 -14.99
N ASN A 9 -1.44 -10.65 -14.58
CA ASN A 9 -1.77 -11.58 -13.52
C ASN A 9 -2.32 -12.93 -13.99
N GLN A 10 -2.28 -13.23 -15.28
CA GLN A 10 -2.91 -14.42 -15.89
C GLN A 10 -2.45 -15.75 -15.26
N ALA A 11 -1.26 -15.80 -14.69
CA ALA A 11 -0.70 -17.02 -14.10
C ALA A 11 -1.05 -17.19 -12.60
N SER A 12 -1.65 -16.18 -11.94
CA SER A 12 -2.02 -16.28 -10.51
C SER A 12 -3.13 -17.31 -10.29
N THR A 13 -3.22 -17.82 -9.05
CA THR A 13 -4.29 -18.77 -8.66
C THR A 13 -5.66 -18.13 -8.83
N PHE A 14 -5.84 -16.91 -8.32
CA PHE A 14 -7.06 -16.13 -8.46
C PHE A 14 -7.47 -15.97 -9.93
N SER A 15 -6.53 -15.68 -10.81
CA SER A 15 -6.80 -15.47 -12.24
C SER A 15 -7.22 -16.74 -12.95
N LYS A 16 -6.66 -17.89 -12.59
CA LYS A 16 -7.05 -19.19 -13.13
C LYS A 16 -8.47 -19.57 -12.71
N GLU A 17 -8.82 -19.36 -11.44
CA GLU A 17 -10.16 -19.65 -10.92
C GLU A 17 -11.24 -18.72 -11.48
N HIS A 18 -10.87 -17.50 -11.88
CA HIS A 18 -11.76 -16.50 -12.47
C HIS A 18 -11.62 -16.37 -13.99
N ASN A 19 -10.98 -17.35 -14.64
CA ASN A 19 -10.91 -17.45 -16.11
C ASN A 19 -10.37 -16.19 -16.82
N PHE A 20 -9.33 -15.54 -16.28
CA PHE A 20 -8.76 -14.31 -16.87
C PHE A 20 -8.36 -14.46 -18.34
N ASN A 21 -8.02 -15.67 -18.77
CA ASN A 21 -7.61 -15.99 -20.13
C ASN A 21 -8.71 -15.79 -21.19
N VAL A 22 -9.99 -15.86 -20.80
CA VAL A 22 -11.12 -15.71 -21.72
C VAL A 22 -11.76 -14.31 -21.64
N ILE A 23 -11.33 -13.47 -20.70
CA ILE A 23 -11.86 -12.12 -20.52
C ILE A 23 -11.26 -11.18 -21.58
N SER A 24 -12.09 -10.70 -22.50
CA SER A 24 -11.69 -9.80 -23.58
C SER A 24 -12.15 -8.35 -23.39
N ASN A 25 -13.22 -8.14 -22.62
CA ASN A 25 -13.86 -6.86 -22.39
C ASN A 25 -14.45 -6.74 -20.96
N HIS A 26 -15.07 -5.60 -20.65
CA HIS A 26 -15.64 -5.33 -19.34
C HIS A 26 -16.82 -6.25 -18.99
N LEU A 27 -17.67 -6.61 -19.95
CA LEU A 27 -18.81 -7.50 -19.71
C LEU A 27 -18.35 -8.91 -19.34
N ASP A 28 -17.34 -9.41 -20.04
CA ASP A 28 -16.71 -10.70 -19.70
C ASP A 28 -16.11 -10.65 -18.29
N PHE A 29 -15.46 -9.53 -17.91
CA PHE A 29 -14.91 -9.35 -16.58
C PHE A 29 -15.99 -9.44 -15.50
N VAL A 30 -17.06 -8.67 -15.64
CA VAL A 30 -18.17 -8.67 -14.67
C VAL A 30 -18.82 -10.05 -14.54
N LYS A 31 -18.88 -10.82 -15.63
CA LYS A 31 -19.45 -12.18 -15.65
C LYS A 31 -18.57 -13.20 -14.94
N ASN A 32 -17.24 -13.10 -15.07
CA ASN A 32 -16.30 -14.11 -14.56
C ASN A 32 -15.72 -13.75 -13.19
N VAL A 33 -15.70 -12.46 -12.83
CA VAL A 33 -15.12 -11.98 -11.57
C VAL A 33 -16.21 -11.35 -10.72
N PRO A 34 -16.76 -12.07 -9.74
CA PRO A 34 -17.75 -11.52 -8.83
C PRO A 34 -17.12 -10.40 -7.98
N VAL A 35 -17.97 -9.55 -7.42
CA VAL A 35 -17.53 -8.54 -6.46
C VAL A 35 -16.92 -9.24 -5.25
N GLN A 36 -15.69 -8.87 -4.92
CA GLN A 36 -14.93 -9.44 -3.81
C GLN A 36 -14.90 -8.48 -2.63
N ASP A 37 -15.03 -9.01 -1.43
CA ASP A 37 -14.66 -8.33 -0.19
C ASP A 37 -13.28 -8.81 0.30
N TYR A 38 -12.82 -8.30 1.44
CA TYR A 38 -11.52 -8.70 1.97
C TYR A 38 -11.52 -10.18 2.38
N ASP A 39 -12.61 -10.67 2.96
CA ASP A 39 -12.67 -12.03 3.50
C ASP A 39 -12.60 -13.08 2.38
N SER A 40 -13.18 -12.80 1.21
CA SER A 40 -13.08 -13.66 0.04
C SER A 40 -11.67 -13.62 -0.61
N LEU A 41 -10.93 -12.52 -0.47
CA LEU A 41 -9.54 -12.40 -0.95
C LEU A 41 -8.50 -12.90 0.06
N GLN A 42 -8.86 -12.96 1.34
CA GLN A 42 -7.95 -13.30 2.43
C GLN A 42 -7.19 -14.63 2.22
N PRO A 43 -7.81 -15.74 1.75
CA PRO A 43 -7.08 -17.00 1.53
C PRO A 43 -5.92 -16.85 0.53
N TYR A 44 -6.11 -16.10 -0.55
CA TYR A 44 -5.05 -15.84 -1.53
C TYR A 44 -3.94 -14.95 -0.96
N ILE A 45 -4.32 -13.95 -0.16
CA ILE A 45 -3.37 -13.07 0.50
C ILE A 45 -2.50 -13.87 1.48
N GLN A 46 -3.12 -14.69 2.34
CA GLN A 46 -2.42 -15.53 3.31
C GLN A 46 -1.50 -16.55 2.63
N GLN A 47 -1.94 -17.21 1.57
CA GLN A 47 -1.09 -18.10 0.80
C GLN A 47 0.14 -17.36 0.29
N GLN A 48 -0.03 -16.16 -0.24
CA GLN A 48 1.07 -15.34 -0.77
C GLN A 48 2.01 -14.83 0.34
N GLU A 49 1.48 -14.55 1.55
CA GLU A 49 2.27 -14.15 2.73
C GLU A 49 3.13 -15.28 3.28
N MET A 50 2.60 -16.50 3.29
CA MET A 50 3.26 -17.66 3.86
C MET A 50 4.32 -18.26 2.92
N SER A 51 3.98 -18.44 1.65
CA SER A 51 4.81 -19.17 0.71
C SER A 51 5.52 -18.29 -0.32
N GLY A 52 5.09 -17.04 -0.50
CA GLY A 52 5.53 -16.19 -1.60
C GLY A 52 4.95 -16.56 -2.96
N ASP A 53 4.02 -17.52 -3.01
CA ASP A 53 3.39 -17.97 -4.24
C ASP A 53 2.57 -16.86 -4.92
N HIS A 54 2.39 -16.99 -6.22
CA HIS A 54 1.55 -16.07 -7.01
C HIS A 54 0.04 -16.39 -6.85
N ALA A 55 -0.46 -16.26 -5.61
CA ALA A 55 -1.85 -16.59 -5.33
C ALA A 55 -2.81 -15.50 -5.84
N LEU A 56 -2.65 -14.26 -5.40
CA LEU A 56 -3.48 -13.13 -5.82
C LEU A 56 -2.89 -12.38 -7.02
N THR A 57 -1.59 -12.12 -6.99
CA THR A 57 -0.87 -11.38 -8.04
C THR A 57 0.38 -12.12 -8.50
N CYS A 58 0.73 -11.99 -9.80
CA CYS A 58 1.96 -12.57 -10.34
C CYS A 58 3.22 -11.80 -9.94
N ASN A 59 3.09 -10.52 -9.61
CA ASN A 59 4.20 -9.75 -9.09
C ASN A 59 4.21 -9.86 -7.56
N ALA A 60 5.38 -10.12 -6.98
CA ALA A 60 5.55 -10.11 -5.53
C ALA A 60 5.22 -8.72 -4.96
N PRO A 61 4.49 -8.64 -3.85
CA PRO A 61 4.28 -7.39 -3.13
C PRO A 61 5.62 -6.79 -2.68
N ALA A 62 5.75 -5.48 -2.84
CA ALA A 62 6.89 -4.76 -2.28
C ALA A 62 6.77 -4.60 -0.75
N ILE A 63 5.53 -4.57 -0.27
CA ILE A 63 5.17 -4.46 1.15
C ILE A 63 3.69 -4.85 1.30
N TYR A 64 3.31 -5.37 2.46
CA TYR A 64 1.91 -5.45 2.87
C TYR A 64 1.53 -4.24 3.72
N ALA A 65 0.49 -3.53 3.30
CA ALA A 65 -0.09 -2.45 4.11
C ALA A 65 -0.98 -3.04 5.20
N GLN A 66 -0.63 -2.79 6.46
CA GLN A 66 -1.41 -3.24 7.60
C GLN A 66 -2.42 -2.18 8.01
N THR A 67 -3.68 -2.59 8.22
CA THR A 67 -4.73 -1.70 8.75
C THR A 67 -4.73 -1.73 10.28
N SER A 68 -5.31 -0.70 10.92
CA SER A 68 -5.33 -0.56 12.39
C SER A 68 -6.11 -1.65 13.15
N GLY A 69 -6.87 -2.49 12.46
CA GLY A 69 -7.59 -3.61 13.09
C GLY A 69 -8.61 -3.22 14.17
N THR A 70 -9.17 -2.00 14.12
CA THR A 70 -10.11 -1.48 15.15
C THR A 70 -11.38 -2.32 15.32
N THR A 71 -11.74 -3.13 14.34
CA THR A 71 -12.96 -3.96 14.32
C THR A 71 -12.67 -5.46 14.23
N GLY A 72 -11.41 -5.89 14.37
CA GLY A 72 -11.00 -7.28 14.24
C GLY A 72 -9.49 -7.43 14.05
N SER A 73 -9.02 -8.53 13.47
CA SER A 73 -7.62 -8.72 13.11
C SER A 73 -7.18 -7.70 12.07
N ALA A 74 -5.94 -7.21 12.18
CA ALA A 74 -5.37 -6.30 11.19
C ALA A 74 -5.37 -6.95 9.79
N LYS A 75 -5.86 -6.22 8.79
CA LYS A 75 -5.90 -6.70 7.40
C LYS A 75 -4.59 -6.38 6.70
N GLN A 76 -4.09 -7.34 5.95
CA GLN A 76 -2.88 -7.21 5.14
C GLN A 76 -3.28 -6.95 3.67
N ILE A 77 -2.85 -5.84 3.12
CA ILE A 77 -3.17 -5.45 1.73
C ILE A 77 -1.88 -5.45 0.91
N PRO A 78 -1.71 -6.33 -0.08
CA PRO A 78 -0.50 -6.39 -0.89
C PRO A 78 -0.33 -5.11 -1.73
N ILE A 79 0.79 -4.43 -1.58
CA ILE A 79 1.16 -3.23 -2.32
C ILE A 79 2.29 -3.56 -3.29
N LEU A 80 2.02 -3.47 -4.58
CA LEU A 80 3.00 -3.70 -5.63
C LEU A 80 3.87 -2.46 -5.85
N SER A 81 5.08 -2.66 -6.37
CA SER A 81 6.01 -1.56 -6.68
C SER A 81 5.39 -0.50 -7.61
N ASP A 82 4.57 -0.91 -8.57
CA ASP A 82 3.90 0.02 -9.47
C ASP A 82 2.77 0.80 -8.77
N SER A 83 2.10 0.18 -7.79
CA SER A 83 1.12 0.88 -6.93
C SER A 83 1.79 1.99 -6.11
N ILE A 84 2.99 1.75 -5.58
CA ILE A 84 3.79 2.77 -4.89
C ILE A 84 4.12 3.94 -5.82
N LYS A 85 4.52 3.66 -7.06
CA LYS A 85 4.79 4.72 -8.07
C LYS A 85 3.54 5.55 -8.37
N GLN A 86 2.39 4.91 -8.53
CA GLN A 86 1.12 5.62 -8.78
C GLN A 86 0.70 6.45 -7.57
N LEU A 87 0.84 5.92 -6.36
CA LEU A 87 0.55 6.62 -5.13
C LEU A 87 1.41 7.89 -4.99
N LYS A 88 2.72 7.82 -5.27
CA LYS A 88 3.63 8.98 -5.29
C LYS A 88 3.17 10.04 -6.29
N LYS A 89 2.77 9.65 -7.51
CA LYS A 89 2.26 10.59 -8.51
C LYS A 89 0.98 11.28 -8.03
N SER A 90 0.03 10.53 -7.50
CA SER A 90 -1.24 11.06 -6.98
C SER A 90 -1.00 12.05 -5.83
N GLN A 91 -0.09 11.72 -4.91
CA GLN A 91 0.28 12.62 -3.81
C GLN A 91 0.97 13.90 -4.30
N SER A 92 1.88 13.79 -5.28
CA SER A 92 2.54 14.98 -5.85
C SER A 92 1.52 15.90 -6.51
N LEU A 93 0.54 15.34 -7.22
CA LEU A 93 -0.55 16.11 -7.81
C LEU A 93 -1.44 16.76 -6.73
N ALA A 94 -1.84 16.00 -5.71
CA ALA A 94 -2.64 16.53 -4.60
C ALA A 94 -1.90 17.67 -3.86
N ALA A 95 -0.60 17.50 -3.58
CA ALA A 95 0.23 18.53 -2.96
C ALA A 95 0.30 19.79 -3.83
N TYR A 96 0.47 19.63 -5.14
CA TYR A 96 0.47 20.76 -6.09
C TYR A 96 -0.88 21.49 -6.11
N MET A 97 -1.99 20.77 -6.18
CA MET A 97 -3.33 21.37 -6.16
C MET A 97 -3.60 22.12 -4.85
N ASN A 98 -3.22 21.53 -3.71
CA ASN A 98 -3.35 22.18 -2.40
C ASN A 98 -2.48 23.46 -2.33
N TYR A 99 -1.25 23.41 -2.86
CA TYR A 99 -0.39 24.59 -2.95
C TYR A 99 -1.02 25.69 -3.79
N GLN A 100 -1.60 25.38 -4.94
CA GLN A 100 -2.30 26.36 -5.79
C GLN A 100 -3.49 27.02 -5.08
N CYS A 101 -4.25 26.23 -4.31
CA CYS A 101 -5.41 26.73 -3.58
C CYS A 101 -5.02 27.55 -2.33
N SER A 102 -3.93 27.19 -1.66
CA SER A 102 -3.55 27.77 -0.36
C SER A 102 -2.02 27.84 -0.18
N PRO A 103 -1.30 28.69 -0.94
CA PRO A 103 0.17 28.76 -0.89
C PRO A 103 0.72 29.06 0.52
N LYS A 104 -0.01 29.88 1.28
CA LYS A 104 0.38 30.28 2.65
C LYS A 104 0.42 29.09 3.62
N ALA A 105 -0.40 28.05 3.41
CA ALA A 105 -0.37 26.85 4.23
C ALA A 105 0.96 26.08 4.14
N PHE A 106 1.72 26.29 3.05
CA PHE A 106 3.02 25.65 2.81
C PHE A 106 4.22 26.50 3.24
N SER A 107 4.01 27.69 3.80
CA SER A 107 5.09 28.58 4.25
C SER A 107 5.73 28.12 5.58
N GLY A 108 4.99 27.38 6.39
CA GLY A 108 5.43 26.87 7.69
C GLY A 108 6.07 25.48 7.63
N MET A 109 6.23 24.91 8.82
CA MET A 109 6.67 23.53 9.03
C MET A 109 5.44 22.60 9.16
N LEU A 110 5.66 21.30 8.90
CA LEU A 110 4.65 20.26 9.01
C LEU A 110 4.93 19.41 10.26
N LEU A 111 3.94 19.29 11.13
CA LEU A 111 3.95 18.30 12.20
C LEU A 111 3.05 17.14 11.79
N ALA A 112 3.60 15.94 11.74
CA ALA A 112 2.86 14.71 11.51
C ALA A 112 3.37 13.62 12.46
N ILE A 113 2.47 12.73 12.85
CA ILE A 113 2.79 11.53 13.61
C ILE A 113 2.29 10.36 12.76
N VAL A 114 3.20 9.47 12.38
CA VAL A 114 2.90 8.31 11.56
C VAL A 114 3.47 7.04 12.18
N SER A 115 2.86 5.91 11.89
CA SER A 115 3.42 4.61 12.25
C SER A 115 4.65 4.30 11.40
N PRO A 116 5.55 3.41 11.85
CA PRO A 116 6.71 2.99 11.07
C PRO A 116 6.34 2.47 9.69
N ALA A 117 7.24 2.66 8.74
CA ALA A 117 7.06 2.13 7.39
C ALA A 117 7.13 0.60 7.37
N ILE A 118 7.95 0.02 8.25
CA ILE A 118 8.11 -1.43 8.41
C ILE A 118 7.90 -1.75 9.88
N GLU A 119 6.90 -2.59 10.15
CA GLU A 119 6.56 -3.06 11.50
C GLU A 119 7.00 -4.52 11.71
N GLY A 120 7.23 -5.25 10.60
CA GLY A 120 7.71 -6.63 10.63
C GLY A 120 7.81 -7.23 9.23
N TYR A 121 7.92 -8.56 9.19
CA TYR A 121 8.05 -9.34 7.95
C TYR A 121 7.12 -10.55 7.99
N THR A 122 6.57 -10.91 6.83
CA THR A 122 5.78 -12.15 6.65
C THR A 122 6.70 -13.37 6.67
N ASP A 123 6.13 -14.58 6.72
CA ASP A 123 6.89 -15.83 6.67
C ASP A 123 7.69 -15.96 5.38
N ALA A 124 7.17 -15.44 4.26
CA ALA A 124 7.89 -15.36 3.00
C ALA A 124 8.95 -14.24 2.94
N GLY A 125 9.16 -13.48 4.03
CA GLY A 125 10.18 -12.44 4.13
C GLY A 125 9.77 -11.10 3.50
N THR A 126 8.51 -10.90 3.10
CA THR A 126 8.01 -9.62 2.60
C THR A 126 7.72 -8.67 3.76
N PRO A 127 8.18 -7.41 3.75
CA PRO A 127 7.89 -6.47 4.82
C PRO A 127 6.38 -6.15 4.92
N TYR A 128 5.91 -5.86 6.13
CA TYR A 128 4.59 -5.26 6.33
C TYR A 128 4.70 -4.04 7.25
N GLY A 129 3.76 -3.10 7.13
CA GLY A 129 3.73 -1.89 7.94
C GLY A 129 2.68 -0.89 7.49
N SER A 130 2.80 0.36 7.95
CA SER A 130 1.80 1.38 7.67
C SER A 130 2.00 2.06 6.31
N VAL A 131 0.87 2.38 5.65
CA VAL A 131 0.90 3.20 4.41
C VAL A 131 1.44 4.59 4.71
N SER A 132 1.07 5.20 5.84
CA SER A 132 1.53 6.54 6.22
C SER A 132 3.05 6.59 6.40
N GLY A 133 3.62 5.61 7.08
CA GLY A 133 5.08 5.48 7.21
C GLY A 133 5.76 5.26 5.86
N LEU A 134 5.20 4.39 5.01
CA LEU A 134 5.71 4.15 3.66
C LEU A 134 5.74 5.44 2.82
N LEU A 135 4.71 6.29 2.94
CA LEU A 135 4.64 7.56 2.25
C LEU A 135 5.72 8.54 2.72
N VAL A 136 5.91 8.69 4.03
CA VAL A 136 6.96 9.53 4.62
C VAL A 136 8.35 9.00 4.24
N LYS A 137 8.58 7.70 4.33
CA LYS A 137 9.84 7.07 3.94
C LYS A 137 10.22 7.38 2.49
N ASN A 138 9.24 7.36 1.60
CA ASN A 138 9.43 7.59 0.16
C ASN A 138 9.31 9.06 -0.28
N MET A 139 9.14 9.99 0.65
CA MET A 139 8.99 11.41 0.36
C MET A 139 10.31 12.03 -0.16
N PRO A 140 10.25 12.99 -1.11
CA PRO A 140 11.43 13.73 -1.54
C PRO A 140 12.13 14.46 -0.38
N LYS A 141 13.45 14.58 -0.42
CA LYS A 141 14.25 15.24 0.64
C LYS A 141 13.77 16.68 0.93
N ILE A 142 13.39 17.43 -0.10
CA ILE A 142 12.88 18.80 0.04
C ILE A 142 11.59 18.83 0.86
N ALA A 143 10.69 17.87 0.65
CA ALA A 143 9.46 17.76 1.43
C ALA A 143 9.75 17.30 2.88
N LYS A 144 10.68 16.36 3.06
CA LYS A 144 11.13 15.94 4.41
C LYS A 144 11.70 17.09 5.23
N ALA A 145 12.43 18.02 4.61
CA ALA A 145 12.99 19.20 5.27
C ALA A 145 11.91 20.16 5.82
N LYS A 146 10.65 20.00 5.42
CA LYS A 146 9.52 20.77 5.97
C LYS A 146 8.91 20.14 7.23
N TYR A 147 9.30 18.91 7.58
CA TYR A 147 8.79 18.28 8.80
C TYR A 147 9.55 18.78 10.03
N VAL A 148 8.81 19.01 11.12
CA VAL A 148 9.37 19.38 12.41
C VAL A 148 10.20 18.24 13.00
N LEU A 149 9.67 17.01 12.85
CA LEU A 149 10.28 15.81 13.42
C LEU A 149 11.30 15.21 12.45
N PRO A 150 12.47 14.81 12.94
CA PRO A 150 13.43 14.00 12.18
C PRO A 150 12.81 12.68 11.71
N ALA A 151 13.27 12.17 10.56
CA ALA A 151 12.72 10.96 9.96
C ALA A 151 12.89 9.72 10.86
N GLU A 152 13.90 9.70 11.70
CA GLU A 152 14.23 8.62 12.63
C GLU A 152 13.16 8.42 13.70
N ILE A 153 12.47 9.49 14.10
CA ILE A 153 11.37 9.41 15.08
C ILE A 153 10.17 8.62 14.50
N PHE A 154 9.93 8.71 13.19
CA PHE A 154 8.84 7.96 12.55
C PHE A 154 9.07 6.44 12.58
N GLU A 155 10.32 5.98 12.61
CA GLU A 155 10.67 4.56 12.59
C GLU A 155 10.67 3.93 14.01
N ILE A 156 10.40 4.69 15.07
CA ILE A 156 10.29 4.17 16.43
C ILE A 156 8.97 3.38 16.56
N ASN A 157 9.07 2.10 16.93
CA ASN A 157 7.90 1.22 17.11
C ASN A 157 7.17 1.47 18.43
N ASP A 158 7.92 1.80 19.49
CA ASP A 158 7.34 2.07 20.80
C ASP A 158 6.66 3.45 20.84
N PHE A 159 5.34 3.44 21.02
CA PHE A 159 4.54 4.66 21.02
C PHE A 159 4.86 5.60 22.19
N GLU A 160 5.15 5.09 23.38
CA GLU A 160 5.46 5.91 24.55
C GLU A 160 6.77 6.67 24.33
N THR A 161 7.81 5.97 23.89
CA THR A 161 9.09 6.59 23.51
C THR A 161 8.89 7.61 22.39
N LYS A 162 8.11 7.28 21.37
CA LYS A 162 7.81 8.20 20.26
C LYS A 162 7.14 9.48 20.76
N TYR A 163 6.10 9.36 21.60
CA TYR A 163 5.40 10.53 22.15
C TYR A 163 6.27 11.35 23.10
N TYR A 164 7.18 10.73 23.82
CA TYR A 164 8.12 11.45 24.69
C TYR A 164 9.11 12.34 23.90
N LEU A 165 9.44 11.94 22.68
CA LEU A 165 10.39 12.66 21.81
C LEU A 165 9.73 13.74 20.92
N ILE A 166 8.40 13.86 20.92
CA ILE A 166 7.63 14.85 20.17
C ILE A 166 7.27 16.04 21.03
#